data_9a8dada65322a62cd7d0d87511427049
#
_entry.id   9a8dada65322a62cd7d0d87511427049
#
_cell.length_a   1.000
_cell.length_b   1.000
_cell.length_c   1.000
_cell.angle_alpha   90.00
_cell.angle_beta   90.00
_cell.angle_gamma   90.00
#
_symmetry.space_group_name_H-M   'P 1'
#
loop_
_entity.id
_entity.type
_entity.pdbx_description
1 polymer ?
#
loop_
_entity_poly.entity_id
_entity_poly.type
_entity_poly.pdbx_seq_one_letter_code
_entity_poly.pdbx_strand_id
1 'polypeptide(L)'
;AFPAYSAFPAFPALDEGDNLRVYVERARSYLDDPRTMYYVSQALEECYAWGAEPDADEIYAGVDVISRVDLREAKRSWAAQALAAPCRGLERYSIDPREILALLEGAAQHGEPHARAHMLIFRDVAAPKSDVMPILPDLLATGDPQVVRDVGAFLTRGEVSMRYGEEEVDAPVAAIAWELAACDMGYPCGPMSRIVLTVCAYRGYCDDYLYDNAIAHDESPGAMAQAQRLRSDLVHALRRQDWSWLGLAG
;
A
#
# COMPACT_ATOMS: atom_id res chain seq x y z
N ALA A 1 23.95 14.56 6.27
CA ALA A 1 23.90 14.89 4.85
C ALA A 1 23.94 13.58 4.09
N PHE A 2 22.83 13.17 3.49
CA PHE A 2 22.78 12.01 2.63
C PHE A 2 23.61 12.29 1.37
N PRO A 3 24.34 11.30 0.86
CA PRO A 3 25.04 11.47 -0.42
C PRO A 3 24.01 11.77 -1.50
N ALA A 4 24.28 12.82 -2.28
CA ALA A 4 23.49 13.13 -3.46
C ALA A 4 23.44 11.87 -4.34
N TYR A 5 22.23 11.36 -4.62
CA TYR A 5 22.00 10.27 -5.53
C TYR A 5 22.67 10.60 -6.86
N SER A 6 23.67 9.83 -7.23
CA SER A 6 24.35 9.97 -8.51
C SER A 6 23.36 9.71 -9.64
N ALA A 7 23.41 10.59 -10.64
CA ALA A 7 22.53 10.62 -11.79
C ALA A 7 22.73 9.39 -12.72
N PHE A 8 22.24 8.24 -12.31
CA PHE A 8 21.83 7.23 -13.27
C PHE A 8 20.48 7.66 -13.85
N PRO A 9 20.21 7.48 -15.14
CA PRO A 9 18.89 7.68 -15.67
C PRO A 9 17.96 6.70 -14.95
N ALA A 10 17.22 7.19 -13.95
CA ALA A 10 16.27 6.38 -13.23
C ALA A 10 15.26 5.83 -14.24
N PHE A 11 15.03 4.53 -14.20
CA PHE A 11 13.92 3.95 -14.93
C PHE A 11 12.63 4.63 -14.44
N PRO A 12 11.67 4.94 -15.32
CA PRO A 12 10.45 5.62 -14.91
C PRO A 12 9.77 4.91 -13.73
N ALA A 13 9.20 5.67 -12.82
CA ALA A 13 8.35 5.12 -11.78
C ALA A 13 7.21 4.33 -12.42
N LEU A 14 6.75 3.29 -11.72
CA LEU A 14 5.62 2.49 -12.14
C LEU A 14 4.36 3.37 -12.20
N ASP A 15 3.69 3.40 -13.34
CA ASP A 15 2.47 4.19 -13.56
C ASP A 15 1.24 3.27 -13.51
N GLU A 16 0.12 3.80 -12.97
CA GLU A 16 -1.15 3.07 -12.84
C GLU A 16 -1.75 2.74 -14.20
N GLY A 17 -1.40 1.90 -14.97
CA GLY A 17 -1.89 1.59 -16.32
C GLY A 17 -0.84 0.88 -17.17
N ASP A 18 0.37 0.81 -16.65
CA ASP A 18 1.43 0.09 -17.31
C ASP A 18 1.13 -1.43 -17.35
N ASN A 19 1.50 -2.07 -18.45
CA ASN A 19 1.58 -3.52 -18.46
C ASN A 19 2.81 -3.93 -17.64
N LEU A 20 2.59 -4.54 -16.46
CA LEU A 20 3.63 -4.84 -15.49
C LEU A 20 4.67 -5.83 -16.02
N ARG A 21 4.28 -6.74 -16.90
CA ARG A 21 5.24 -7.62 -17.58
C ARG A 21 6.25 -6.80 -18.39
N VAL A 22 5.74 -5.90 -19.24
CA VAL A 22 6.59 -5.04 -20.08
C VAL A 22 7.47 -4.15 -19.23
N TYR A 23 6.90 -3.62 -18.14
CA TYR A 23 7.66 -2.83 -17.17
C TYR A 23 8.81 -3.63 -16.58
N VAL A 24 8.55 -4.81 -16.01
CA VAL A 24 9.56 -5.68 -15.40
C VAL A 24 10.65 -6.08 -16.39
N GLU A 25 10.26 -6.49 -17.63
CA GLU A 25 11.22 -6.88 -18.66
C GLU A 25 12.20 -5.75 -19.01
N ARG A 26 11.69 -4.51 -19.11
CA ARG A 26 12.54 -3.34 -19.42
C ARG A 26 13.39 -2.91 -18.24
N ALA A 27 12.82 -2.95 -17.03
CA ALA A 27 13.49 -2.50 -15.80
C ALA A 27 14.64 -3.43 -15.38
N ARG A 28 14.65 -4.71 -15.81
CA ARG A 28 15.71 -5.67 -15.47
C ARG A 28 17.11 -5.21 -15.83
N SER A 29 17.27 -4.35 -16.82
CA SER A 29 18.58 -3.79 -17.21
C SER A 29 19.06 -2.65 -16.29
N TYR A 30 18.24 -2.23 -15.34
CA TYR A 30 18.47 -1.08 -14.45
C TYR A 30 18.42 -1.47 -12.97
N LEU A 31 18.55 -2.76 -12.64
CA LEU A 31 18.49 -3.24 -11.26
C LEU A 31 19.70 -2.84 -10.39
N ASP A 32 20.68 -2.15 -10.94
CA ASP A 32 21.72 -1.49 -10.15
C ASP A 32 21.21 -0.23 -9.43
N ASP A 33 20.06 0.31 -9.83
CA ASP A 33 19.39 1.43 -9.20
C ASP A 33 18.39 0.93 -8.12
N PRO A 34 18.56 1.33 -6.84
CA PRO A 34 17.71 0.84 -5.75
C PRO A 34 16.22 1.17 -5.92
N ARG A 35 15.93 2.32 -6.55
CA ARG A 35 14.55 2.72 -6.82
C ARG A 35 13.89 1.81 -7.86
N THR A 36 14.66 1.43 -8.88
CA THR A 36 14.22 0.45 -9.88
C THR A 36 13.97 -0.92 -9.26
N MET A 37 14.87 -1.40 -8.38
CA MET A 37 14.64 -2.63 -7.62
C MET A 37 13.31 -2.60 -6.87
N TYR A 38 13.03 -1.49 -6.18
CA TYR A 38 11.78 -1.31 -5.44
C TYR A 38 10.56 -1.40 -6.37
N TYR A 39 10.52 -0.65 -7.47
CA TYR A 39 9.36 -0.69 -8.36
C TYR A 39 9.19 -2.03 -9.08
N VAL A 40 10.26 -2.74 -9.39
CA VAL A 40 10.18 -4.10 -9.92
C VAL A 40 9.61 -5.05 -8.86
N SER A 41 10.06 -4.95 -7.61
CA SER A 41 9.49 -5.77 -6.52
C SER A 41 8.00 -5.52 -6.34
N GLN A 42 7.55 -4.25 -6.41
CA GLN A 42 6.14 -3.89 -6.33
C GLN A 42 5.32 -4.46 -7.50
N ALA A 43 5.83 -4.36 -8.73
CA ALA A 43 5.17 -4.92 -9.91
C ALA A 43 5.02 -6.45 -9.80
N LEU A 44 6.04 -7.14 -9.32
CA LEU A 44 6.01 -8.59 -9.11
C LEU A 44 5.07 -8.97 -7.96
N GLU A 45 5.11 -8.27 -6.83
CA GLU A 45 4.24 -8.50 -5.68
C GLU A 45 2.76 -8.33 -6.07
N GLU A 46 2.48 -7.28 -6.83
CA GLU A 46 1.16 -7.03 -7.36
C GLU A 46 0.64 -8.18 -8.21
N CYS A 47 1.45 -8.66 -9.16
CA CYS A 47 1.05 -9.75 -10.03
C CYS A 47 1.07 -11.11 -9.32
N TYR A 48 1.83 -11.25 -8.25
CA TYR A 48 1.72 -12.40 -7.36
C TYR A 48 0.39 -12.41 -6.59
N ALA A 49 -0.12 -11.23 -6.21
CA ALA A 49 -1.40 -11.10 -5.52
C ALA A 49 -2.61 -11.22 -6.45
N TRP A 50 -2.55 -10.62 -7.64
CA TRP A 50 -3.67 -10.45 -8.55
C TRP A 50 -3.51 -11.16 -9.90
N GLY A 51 -2.32 -11.72 -10.19
CA GLY A 51 -2.08 -12.47 -11.41
C GLY A 51 -3.06 -13.63 -11.52
N ALA A 52 -3.66 -13.78 -12.69
CA ALA A 52 -4.64 -14.82 -12.96
C ALA A 52 -4.03 -16.21 -12.69
N GLU A 53 -4.69 -17.01 -11.88
CA GLU A 53 -4.57 -18.45 -12.00
C GLU A 53 -5.25 -18.87 -13.30
N PRO A 54 -4.69 -19.85 -14.06
CA PRO A 54 -5.27 -20.28 -15.35
C PRO A 54 -6.74 -20.69 -15.24
N ASP A 55 -7.18 -21.07 -14.04
CA ASP A 55 -8.52 -21.56 -13.75
C ASP A 55 -9.52 -20.46 -13.31
N ALA A 56 -9.07 -19.22 -13.17
CA ALA A 56 -9.96 -18.12 -12.77
C ALA A 56 -11.07 -17.87 -13.81
N ASP A 57 -10.76 -18.06 -15.09
CA ASP A 57 -11.76 -17.96 -16.15
C ASP A 57 -12.77 -19.14 -16.12
N GLU A 58 -12.40 -20.33 -15.64
CA GLU A 58 -13.29 -21.46 -15.48
C GLU A 58 -14.21 -21.32 -14.25
N ILE A 59 -13.73 -20.74 -13.15
CA ILE A 59 -14.54 -20.49 -11.95
C ILE A 59 -15.69 -19.51 -12.26
N TYR A 60 -15.47 -18.57 -13.17
CA TYR A 60 -16.48 -17.59 -13.56
C TYR A 60 -17.31 -17.98 -14.80
N ALA A 61 -16.85 -18.93 -15.62
CA ALA A 61 -17.57 -19.40 -16.80
C ALA A 61 -18.75 -20.35 -16.48
N GLY A 62 -18.78 -20.93 -15.28
CA GLY A 62 -19.80 -21.91 -14.86
C GLY A 62 -21.02 -21.33 -14.14
N VAL A 63 -21.11 -20.03 -13.95
CA VAL A 63 -22.29 -19.40 -13.36
C VAL A 63 -23.28 -19.08 -14.48
N ASP A 64 -24.20 -19.98 -14.69
CA ASP A 64 -25.36 -19.81 -15.60
C ASP A 64 -26.28 -18.73 -15.02
N VAL A 65 -26.03 -17.48 -15.43
CA VAL A 65 -26.51 -16.26 -14.82
C VAL A 65 -27.78 -15.79 -15.51
N ILE A 66 -28.85 -16.49 -15.35
CA ILE A 66 -30.18 -16.00 -15.79
C ILE A 66 -31.15 -15.90 -14.61
N SER A 67 -30.71 -15.54 -13.44
CA SER A 67 -31.68 -15.02 -12.46
C SER A 67 -30.95 -14.21 -11.37
N ARG A 68 -30.97 -12.88 -11.52
CA ARG A 68 -30.41 -11.92 -10.56
C ARG A 68 -28.94 -12.18 -10.29
N VAL A 69 -28.11 -11.84 -11.27
CA VAL A 69 -26.73 -11.47 -10.97
C VAL A 69 -26.83 -10.44 -9.86
N ASP A 70 -26.34 -10.80 -8.69
CA ASP A 70 -26.18 -9.82 -7.64
C ASP A 70 -25.23 -8.77 -8.23
N LEU A 71 -25.76 -7.59 -8.53
CA LEU A 71 -24.99 -6.51 -9.16
C LEU A 71 -23.70 -6.26 -8.38
N ARG A 72 -23.71 -6.53 -7.08
CA ARG A 72 -22.55 -6.49 -6.18
C ARG A 72 -21.48 -7.49 -6.61
N GLU A 73 -21.85 -8.74 -6.92
CA GLU A 73 -20.91 -9.77 -7.37
C GLU A 73 -20.29 -9.42 -8.73
N ALA A 74 -21.09 -8.91 -9.65
CA ALA A 74 -20.59 -8.43 -10.94
C ALA A 74 -19.59 -7.28 -10.79
N LYS A 75 -19.81 -6.33 -9.86
CA LYS A 75 -18.90 -5.24 -9.58
C LYS A 75 -17.61 -5.73 -8.92
N ARG A 76 -17.69 -6.68 -7.98
CA ARG A 76 -16.51 -7.31 -7.36
C ARG A 76 -15.64 -8.01 -8.41
N SER A 77 -16.25 -8.83 -9.26
CA SER A 77 -15.57 -9.52 -10.36
C SER A 77 -14.89 -8.53 -11.32
N TRP A 78 -15.59 -7.46 -11.68
CA TRP A 78 -15.03 -6.40 -12.50
C TRP A 78 -13.81 -5.73 -11.83
N ALA A 79 -13.89 -5.41 -10.54
CA ALA A 79 -12.78 -4.80 -9.81
C ALA A 79 -11.56 -5.73 -9.72
N ALA A 80 -11.79 -7.02 -9.48
CA ALA A 80 -10.73 -8.03 -9.48
C ALA A 80 -10.06 -8.15 -10.87
N GLN A 81 -10.85 -8.13 -11.95
CA GLN A 81 -10.32 -8.12 -13.31
C GLN A 81 -9.53 -6.85 -13.63
N ALA A 82 -9.98 -5.68 -13.14
CA ALA A 82 -9.27 -4.42 -13.31
C ALA A 82 -7.92 -4.43 -12.59
N LEU A 83 -7.85 -5.03 -11.38
CA LEU A 83 -6.60 -5.23 -10.63
C LEU A 83 -5.65 -6.22 -11.33
N ALA A 84 -6.17 -7.27 -11.95
CA ALA A 84 -5.39 -8.27 -12.66
C ALA A 84 -4.94 -7.82 -14.06
N ALA A 85 -5.64 -6.86 -14.67
CA ALA A 85 -5.39 -6.46 -16.05
C ALA A 85 -3.94 -6.00 -16.35
N PRO A 86 -3.26 -5.24 -15.47
CA PRO A 86 -1.86 -4.87 -15.66
C PRO A 86 -0.91 -6.06 -15.68
N CYS A 87 -1.29 -7.18 -15.06
CA CYS A 87 -0.47 -8.39 -14.94
C CYS A 87 -0.53 -9.33 -16.14
N ARG A 88 -1.21 -8.97 -17.22
CA ARG A 88 -1.34 -9.84 -18.39
C ARG A 88 0.01 -10.31 -18.93
N GLY A 89 0.19 -11.62 -18.94
CA GLY A 89 1.41 -12.31 -19.37
C GLY A 89 2.51 -12.37 -18.30
N LEU A 90 2.24 -11.91 -17.09
CA LEU A 90 3.04 -12.13 -15.89
C LEU A 90 2.18 -12.93 -14.91
N GLU A 91 2.18 -14.24 -15.09
CA GLU A 91 1.29 -15.12 -14.36
C GLU A 91 1.85 -15.44 -12.97
N ARG A 92 0.98 -15.54 -11.96
CA ARG A 92 1.35 -15.76 -10.57
C ARG A 92 2.35 -16.88 -10.35
N TYR A 93 2.17 -18.03 -11.00
CA TYR A 93 3.04 -19.19 -10.86
C TYR A 93 4.43 -19.01 -11.50
N SER A 94 4.61 -18.01 -12.36
CA SER A 94 5.91 -17.66 -12.94
C SER A 94 6.73 -16.70 -12.08
N ILE A 95 6.14 -16.20 -10.97
CA ILE A 95 6.77 -15.24 -10.06
C ILE A 95 7.31 -15.98 -8.85
N ASP A 96 8.63 -15.90 -8.64
CA ASP A 96 9.24 -16.42 -7.41
C ASP A 96 9.11 -15.37 -6.27
N PRO A 97 8.38 -15.66 -5.18
CA PRO A 97 8.31 -14.76 -4.03
C PRO A 97 9.67 -14.38 -3.45
N ARG A 98 10.69 -15.24 -3.63
CA ARG A 98 12.05 -14.95 -3.18
C ARG A 98 12.71 -13.84 -4.01
N GLU A 99 12.38 -13.74 -5.31
CA GLU A 99 12.84 -12.64 -6.17
C GLU A 99 12.27 -11.31 -5.67
N ILE A 100 10.97 -11.27 -5.32
CA ILE A 100 10.32 -10.07 -4.76
C ILE A 100 11.07 -9.62 -3.52
N LEU A 101 11.28 -10.53 -2.57
CA LEU A 101 11.92 -10.21 -1.30
C LEU A 101 13.37 -9.78 -1.51
N ALA A 102 14.14 -10.47 -2.38
CA ALA A 102 15.52 -10.13 -2.65
C ALA A 102 15.70 -8.73 -3.27
N LEU A 103 14.80 -8.35 -4.18
CA LEU A 103 14.79 -7.01 -4.77
C LEU A 103 14.44 -5.94 -3.73
N LEU A 104 13.44 -6.21 -2.90
CA LEU A 104 13.01 -5.30 -1.85
C LEU A 104 14.10 -5.11 -0.78
N GLU A 105 14.72 -6.20 -0.32
CA GLU A 105 15.85 -6.16 0.62
C GLU A 105 17.06 -5.44 0.01
N GLY A 106 17.38 -5.71 -1.26
CA GLY A 106 18.45 -5.04 -1.97
C GLY A 106 18.23 -3.53 -2.03
N ALA A 107 17.04 -3.09 -2.43
CA ALA A 107 16.68 -1.67 -2.45
C ALA A 107 16.79 -1.03 -1.05
N ALA A 108 16.26 -1.70 -0.03
CA ALA A 108 16.29 -1.20 1.35
C ALA A 108 17.72 -1.08 1.90
N GLN A 109 18.61 -2.04 1.60
CA GLN A 109 20.03 -2.00 2.00
C GLN A 109 20.79 -0.85 1.34
N HIS A 110 20.39 -0.45 0.13
CA HIS A 110 20.94 0.73 -0.56
C HIS A 110 20.26 2.04 -0.15
N GLY A 111 19.37 2.01 0.85
CA GLY A 111 18.78 3.19 1.47
C GLY A 111 17.55 3.74 0.77
N GLU A 112 16.94 2.99 -0.16
CA GLU A 112 15.70 3.40 -0.83
C GLU A 112 14.55 3.51 0.19
N PRO A 113 13.93 4.71 0.36
CA PRO A 113 13.01 4.94 1.48
C PRO A 113 11.70 4.14 1.38
N HIS A 114 11.15 3.95 0.18
CA HIS A 114 9.95 3.14 0.01
C HIS A 114 10.21 1.68 0.35
N ALA A 115 11.35 1.12 -0.11
CA ALA A 115 11.73 -0.25 0.22
C ALA A 115 11.94 -0.43 1.73
N ARG A 116 12.59 0.54 2.39
CA ARG A 116 12.78 0.52 3.84
C ARG A 116 11.45 0.58 4.59
N ALA A 117 10.51 1.42 4.17
CA ALA A 117 9.18 1.50 4.77
C ALA A 117 8.39 0.22 4.51
N HIS A 118 8.39 -0.28 3.28
CA HIS A 118 7.66 -1.49 2.90
C HIS A 118 8.18 -2.74 3.62
N MET A 119 9.49 -2.87 3.83
CA MET A 119 10.09 -3.94 4.63
C MET A 119 9.57 -4.00 6.08
N LEU A 120 9.07 -2.89 6.63
CA LEU A 120 8.46 -2.89 7.97
C LEU A 120 7.20 -3.76 8.01
N ILE A 121 6.47 -3.87 6.90
CA ILE A 121 5.22 -4.66 6.80
C ILE A 121 5.53 -6.16 6.87
N PHE A 122 6.71 -6.60 6.41
CA PHE A 122 7.12 -8.01 6.45
C PHE A 122 7.76 -8.43 7.77
N ARG A 123 8.02 -7.50 8.69
CA ARG A 123 8.56 -7.87 10.01
C ARG A 123 7.57 -8.74 10.78
N ASP A 124 8.12 -9.67 11.55
CA ASP A 124 7.32 -10.44 12.50
C ASP A 124 6.58 -9.50 13.47
N VAL A 125 5.28 -9.72 13.62
CA VAL A 125 4.44 -8.93 14.55
C VAL A 125 4.95 -9.06 15.99
N ALA A 126 5.53 -10.19 16.36
CA ALA A 126 6.11 -10.43 17.68
C ALA A 126 7.49 -9.77 17.87
N ALA A 127 8.14 -9.30 16.80
CA ALA A 127 9.43 -8.64 16.91
C ALA A 127 9.30 -7.27 17.56
N PRO A 128 10.22 -6.88 18.48
CA PRO A 128 10.17 -5.57 19.11
C PRO A 128 10.22 -4.44 18.07
N LYS A 129 9.33 -3.46 18.21
CA LYS A 129 9.34 -2.26 17.36
C LYS A 129 10.48 -1.30 17.69
N SER A 130 11.05 -1.42 18.90
CA SER A 130 12.12 -0.55 19.42
C SER A 130 13.32 -0.42 18.48
N ASP A 131 13.65 -1.48 17.74
CA ASP A 131 14.82 -1.52 16.85
C ASP A 131 14.67 -0.62 15.62
N VAL A 132 13.43 -0.33 15.24
CA VAL A 132 13.10 0.45 14.04
C VAL A 132 12.52 1.83 14.36
N MET A 133 12.06 2.05 15.60
CA MET A 133 11.53 3.37 16.00
C MET A 133 12.48 4.53 15.66
N PRO A 134 13.84 4.42 15.87
CA PRO A 134 14.75 5.52 15.57
C PRO A 134 14.86 5.91 14.10
N ILE A 135 14.48 5.03 13.17
CA ILE A 135 14.56 5.32 11.71
C ILE A 135 13.25 5.89 11.14
N LEU A 136 12.14 5.80 11.87
CA LEU A 136 10.84 6.24 11.38
C LEU A 136 10.76 7.75 11.11
N PRO A 137 11.34 8.63 11.95
CA PRO A 137 11.39 10.06 11.66
C PRO A 137 12.05 10.39 10.33
N ASP A 138 13.17 9.72 9.99
CA ASP A 138 13.88 9.93 8.73
C ASP A 138 13.05 9.46 7.53
N LEU A 139 12.35 8.35 7.66
CA LEU A 139 11.44 7.84 6.62
C LEU A 139 10.28 8.81 6.39
N LEU A 140 9.60 9.21 7.44
CA LEU A 140 8.46 10.12 7.38
C LEU A 140 8.85 11.54 6.93
N ALA A 141 10.10 11.97 7.20
CA ALA A 141 10.62 13.26 6.74
C ALA A 141 10.73 13.37 5.22
N THR A 142 10.66 12.26 4.48
CA THR A 142 10.56 12.27 3.01
C THR A 142 9.28 12.96 2.53
N GLY A 143 8.22 12.93 3.34
CA GLY A 143 6.89 13.42 2.98
C GLY A 143 6.21 12.59 1.89
N ASP A 144 6.79 11.44 1.54
CA ASP A 144 6.23 10.57 0.52
C ASP A 144 4.99 9.84 1.05
N PRO A 145 3.85 9.91 0.34
CA PRO A 145 2.59 9.33 0.82
C PRO A 145 2.60 7.80 0.92
N GLN A 146 3.36 7.09 0.08
CA GLN A 146 3.51 5.64 0.18
C GLN A 146 4.27 5.27 1.46
N VAL A 147 5.35 6.00 1.76
CA VAL A 147 6.13 5.80 2.99
C VAL A 147 5.26 6.06 4.22
N VAL A 148 4.46 7.14 4.20
CA VAL A 148 3.52 7.47 5.29
C VAL A 148 2.53 6.31 5.53
N ARG A 149 1.95 5.77 4.46
CA ARG A 149 1.03 4.64 4.52
C ARG A 149 1.67 3.39 5.13
N ASP A 150 2.84 3.01 4.65
CA ASP A 150 3.52 1.79 5.07
C ASP A 150 4.02 1.90 6.53
N VAL A 151 4.52 3.06 6.93
CA VAL A 151 4.89 3.34 8.33
C VAL A 151 3.66 3.31 9.24
N GLY A 152 2.54 3.90 8.81
CA GLY A 152 1.27 3.86 9.54
C GLY A 152 0.77 2.43 9.77
N ALA A 153 0.78 1.61 8.72
CA ALA A 153 0.42 0.20 8.79
C ALA A 153 1.34 -0.58 9.76
N PHE A 154 2.65 -0.30 9.75
CA PHE A 154 3.58 -0.90 10.71
C PHE A 154 3.31 -0.47 12.14
N LEU A 155 3.10 0.82 12.40
CA LEU A 155 2.91 1.35 13.75
C LEU A 155 1.66 0.77 14.41
N THR A 156 0.56 0.66 13.66
CA THR A 156 -0.76 0.22 14.17
C THR A 156 -0.91 -1.29 14.26
N ARG A 157 -0.10 -2.05 13.50
CA ARG A 157 -0.19 -3.51 13.45
C ARG A 157 0.18 -4.17 14.77
N GLY A 158 -0.70 -5.02 15.26
CA GLY A 158 -0.50 -5.79 16.50
C GLY A 158 -0.72 -4.99 17.78
N GLU A 159 -1.08 -3.72 17.69
CA GLU A 159 -1.43 -2.87 18.83
C GLU A 159 -2.94 -2.97 19.14
N VAL A 160 -3.30 -2.65 20.36
CA VAL A 160 -4.71 -2.48 20.79
C VAL A 160 -5.09 -1.01 20.69
N SER A 161 -4.23 -0.13 21.15
CA SER A 161 -4.38 1.33 21.07
C SER A 161 -3.05 2.01 20.76
N MET A 162 -3.15 3.24 20.29
CA MET A 162 -2.03 4.13 19.97
C MET A 162 -2.20 5.46 20.70
N ARG A 163 -1.09 6.10 21.05
CA ARG A 163 -1.14 7.43 21.68
C ARG A 163 -0.59 8.49 20.73
N TYR A 164 -1.37 9.55 20.52
CA TYR A 164 -1.02 10.73 19.74
C TYR A 164 -1.18 11.98 20.60
N GLY A 165 -0.08 12.61 20.96
CA GLY A 165 -0.10 13.66 21.97
C GLY A 165 -0.67 13.14 23.30
N GLU A 166 -1.81 13.70 23.74
CA GLU A 166 -2.52 13.28 24.94
C GLU A 166 -3.69 12.32 24.69
N GLU A 167 -4.06 12.10 23.43
CA GLU A 167 -5.19 11.25 23.05
C GLU A 167 -4.75 9.79 22.86
N GLU A 168 -5.53 8.87 23.42
CA GLU A 168 -5.43 7.44 23.17
C GLU A 168 -6.51 7.03 22.15
N VAL A 169 -6.11 6.34 21.09
CA VAL A 169 -6.96 5.96 19.95
C VAL A 169 -6.82 4.46 19.70
N ASP A 170 -7.94 3.79 19.47
CA ASP A 170 -7.92 2.38 19.09
C ASP A 170 -7.10 2.16 17.82
N ALA A 171 -6.27 1.11 17.81
CA ALA A 171 -5.34 0.86 16.71
C ALA A 171 -6.05 0.69 15.33
N PRO A 172 -7.22 0.06 15.19
CA PRO A 172 -7.95 0.04 13.93
C PRO A 172 -8.34 1.44 13.44
N VAL A 173 -8.80 2.31 14.36
CA VAL A 173 -9.14 3.71 14.04
C VAL A 173 -7.90 4.49 13.60
N ALA A 174 -6.77 4.28 14.30
CA ALA A 174 -5.49 4.88 13.95
C ALA A 174 -5.00 4.39 12.56
N ALA A 175 -5.15 3.11 12.24
CA ALA A 175 -4.79 2.56 10.93
C ALA A 175 -5.54 3.27 9.80
N ILE A 176 -6.86 3.43 9.94
CA ILE A 176 -7.68 4.18 8.99
C ILE A 176 -7.19 5.62 8.86
N ALA A 177 -6.92 6.29 9.98
CA ALA A 177 -6.45 7.68 9.96
C ALA A 177 -5.11 7.85 9.22
N TRP A 178 -4.17 6.91 9.38
CA TRP A 178 -2.90 6.90 8.65
C TRP A 178 -3.08 6.70 7.15
N GLU A 179 -3.96 5.77 6.74
CA GLU A 179 -4.28 5.57 5.32
C GLU A 179 -4.91 6.81 4.70
N LEU A 180 -5.87 7.42 5.40
CA LEU A 180 -6.50 8.66 4.95
C LEU A 180 -5.53 9.85 4.93
N ALA A 181 -4.61 9.93 5.88
CA ALA A 181 -3.55 10.94 5.88
C ALA A 181 -2.62 10.78 4.67
N ALA A 182 -2.27 9.54 4.31
CA ALA A 182 -1.51 9.27 3.09
C ALA A 182 -2.27 9.74 1.83
N CYS A 183 -3.61 9.54 1.77
CA CYS A 183 -4.44 10.06 0.69
C CYS A 183 -4.35 11.60 0.58
N ASP A 184 -4.43 12.32 1.71
CA ASP A 184 -4.30 13.78 1.76
C ASP A 184 -2.91 14.29 1.36
N MET A 185 -1.91 13.44 1.47
CA MET A 185 -0.54 13.72 1.08
C MET A 185 -0.25 13.36 -0.38
N GLY A 186 -1.22 12.78 -1.10
CA GLY A 186 -1.13 12.49 -2.52
C GLY A 186 -1.08 11.00 -2.89
N TYR A 187 -1.28 10.09 -1.92
CA TYR A 187 -1.47 8.68 -2.25
C TYR A 187 -2.73 8.51 -3.11
N PRO A 188 -2.69 7.67 -4.18
CA PRO A 188 -3.85 7.48 -5.04
C PRO A 188 -5.02 6.83 -4.31
N CYS A 189 -6.03 7.61 -3.94
CA CYS A 189 -7.23 7.16 -3.22
C CYS A 189 -8.52 7.54 -3.96
N GLY A 190 -8.40 8.03 -5.17
CA GLY A 190 -9.53 8.43 -6.02
C GLY A 190 -10.24 7.26 -6.70
N PRO A 191 -11.22 7.58 -7.53
CA PRO A 191 -11.94 6.60 -8.33
C PRO A 191 -10.95 5.77 -9.15
N MET A 192 -11.20 4.46 -9.24
CA MET A 192 -10.35 3.54 -10.00
C MET A 192 -8.93 3.33 -9.45
N SER A 193 -8.56 3.98 -8.35
CA SER A 193 -7.30 3.67 -7.68
C SER A 193 -7.28 2.23 -7.18
N ARG A 194 -6.09 1.66 -7.08
CA ARG A 194 -5.92 0.27 -6.63
C ARG A 194 -6.53 0.00 -5.26
N ILE A 195 -6.39 0.95 -4.33
CA ILE A 195 -6.93 0.80 -2.98
C ILE A 195 -8.47 0.72 -3.01
N VAL A 196 -9.12 1.53 -3.82
CA VAL A 196 -10.59 1.50 -4.00
C VAL A 196 -11.03 0.22 -4.71
N LEU A 197 -10.34 -0.19 -5.77
CA LEU A 197 -10.60 -1.45 -6.45
C LEU A 197 -10.41 -2.66 -5.53
N THR A 198 -9.40 -2.63 -4.67
CA THR A 198 -9.15 -3.69 -3.68
C THR A 198 -10.31 -3.81 -2.69
N VAL A 199 -10.77 -2.69 -2.14
CA VAL A 199 -11.94 -2.68 -1.25
C VAL A 199 -13.19 -3.20 -1.97
N CYS A 200 -13.42 -2.79 -3.21
CA CYS A 200 -14.52 -3.30 -4.02
C CYS A 200 -14.42 -4.82 -4.22
N ALA A 201 -13.27 -5.32 -4.65
CA ALA A 201 -13.07 -6.74 -4.94
C ALA A 201 -13.26 -7.62 -3.69
N TYR A 202 -12.65 -7.24 -2.55
CA TYR A 202 -12.70 -8.05 -1.34
C TYR A 202 -13.98 -7.85 -0.51
N ARG A 203 -14.45 -6.60 -0.36
CA ARG A 203 -15.54 -6.25 0.53
C ARG A 203 -16.86 -5.97 -0.17
N GLY A 204 -16.83 -5.75 -1.50
CA GLY A 204 -18.01 -5.48 -2.31
C GLY A 204 -18.56 -4.05 -2.16
N TYR A 205 -17.78 -3.12 -1.60
CA TYR A 205 -18.13 -1.69 -1.52
C TYR A 205 -17.68 -0.99 -2.81
N CYS A 206 -18.44 -1.20 -3.86
CA CYS A 206 -18.08 -0.83 -5.24
C CYS A 206 -18.73 0.47 -5.71
N ASP A 207 -19.66 1.03 -4.96
CA ASP A 207 -20.38 2.25 -5.32
C ASP A 207 -19.72 3.51 -4.80
N ASP A 208 -18.67 3.35 -4.01
CA ASP A 208 -17.94 4.43 -3.40
C ASP A 208 -16.72 4.76 -4.25
N TYR A 209 -16.74 5.98 -4.79
CA TYR A 209 -15.67 6.47 -5.65
C TYR A 209 -14.47 7.02 -4.89
N LEU A 210 -14.56 7.13 -3.57
CA LEU A 210 -13.50 7.61 -2.69
C LEU A 210 -13.25 6.58 -1.61
N TYR A 211 -11.99 6.42 -1.25
CA TYR A 211 -11.58 5.45 -0.23
C TYR A 211 -12.23 5.72 1.13
N ASP A 212 -12.39 6.98 1.52
CA ASP A 212 -13.06 7.40 2.76
C ASP A 212 -14.47 6.79 2.90
N ASN A 213 -15.22 6.80 1.79
CA ASN A 213 -16.58 6.26 1.80
C ASN A 213 -16.55 4.73 1.86
N ALA A 214 -15.65 4.12 1.09
CA ALA A 214 -15.54 2.66 1.03
C ALA A 214 -15.25 2.03 2.38
N ILE A 215 -14.35 2.62 3.19
CA ILE A 215 -14.03 2.12 4.53
C ILE A 215 -15.10 2.46 5.57
N ALA A 216 -15.90 3.53 5.36
CA ALA A 216 -16.95 3.91 6.29
C ALA A 216 -18.06 2.86 6.46
N HIS A 217 -18.18 1.94 5.50
CA HIS A 217 -19.18 0.86 5.58
C HIS A 217 -18.91 -0.15 6.70
N ASP A 218 -17.65 -0.35 7.06
CA ASP A 218 -17.28 -1.33 8.09
C ASP A 218 -17.16 -0.72 9.48
N GLU A 219 -17.18 0.62 9.58
CA GLU A 219 -16.88 1.33 10.80
C GLU A 219 -18.11 1.98 11.42
N SER A 220 -18.09 2.11 12.74
CA SER A 220 -19.10 2.90 13.43
C SER A 220 -18.96 4.39 13.10
N PRO A 221 -20.08 5.17 13.09
CA PRO A 221 -19.99 6.61 12.85
C PRO A 221 -19.05 7.33 13.83
N GLY A 222 -18.94 6.83 15.06
CA GLY A 222 -18.03 7.38 16.08
C GLY A 222 -16.56 7.11 15.74
N ALA A 223 -16.23 5.88 15.32
CA ALA A 223 -14.88 5.50 14.89
C ALA A 223 -14.45 6.31 13.67
N MET A 224 -15.31 6.44 12.66
CA MET A 224 -15.01 7.26 11.48
C MET A 224 -14.81 8.73 11.83
N ALA A 225 -15.65 9.31 12.69
CA ALA A 225 -15.45 10.69 13.13
C ALA A 225 -14.12 10.89 13.88
N GLN A 226 -13.69 9.90 14.67
CA GLN A 226 -12.40 9.93 15.33
C GLN A 226 -11.25 9.79 14.32
N ALA A 227 -11.35 8.86 13.38
CA ALA A 227 -10.35 8.68 12.33
C ALA A 227 -10.18 9.96 11.49
N GLN A 228 -11.28 10.63 11.15
CA GLN A 228 -11.25 11.90 10.38
C GLN A 228 -10.56 13.04 11.15
N ARG A 229 -10.77 13.15 12.47
CA ARG A 229 -10.04 14.12 13.29
C ARG A 229 -8.55 13.81 13.33
N LEU A 230 -8.21 12.56 13.69
CA LEU A 230 -6.83 12.11 13.76
C LEU A 230 -6.09 12.25 12.41
N ARG A 231 -6.76 11.99 11.29
CA ARG A 231 -6.25 12.23 9.93
C ARG A 231 -5.70 13.65 9.76
N SER A 232 -6.49 14.65 10.13
CA SER A 232 -6.09 16.06 10.01
C SER A 232 -4.88 16.38 10.90
N ASP A 233 -4.88 15.85 12.12
CA ASP A 233 -3.79 16.07 13.07
C ASP A 233 -2.51 15.34 12.65
N LEU A 234 -2.61 14.14 12.09
CA LEU A 234 -1.49 13.40 11.50
C LEU A 234 -0.85 14.17 10.34
N VAL A 235 -1.64 14.66 9.38
CA VAL A 235 -1.13 15.46 8.25
C VAL A 235 -0.42 16.71 8.76
N HIS A 236 -0.98 17.36 9.77
CA HIS A 236 -0.38 18.55 10.37
C HIS A 236 0.95 18.23 11.06
N ALA A 237 0.99 17.18 11.89
CA ALA A 237 2.19 16.74 12.59
C ALA A 237 3.30 16.29 11.61
N LEU A 238 2.96 15.53 10.58
CA LEU A 238 3.89 15.07 9.54
C LEU A 238 4.53 16.25 8.80
N ARG A 239 3.72 17.24 8.37
CA ARG A 239 4.21 18.44 7.69
C ARG A 239 5.12 19.31 8.55
N ARG A 240 4.92 19.31 9.86
CA ARG A 240 5.74 20.04 10.83
C ARG A 240 6.87 19.21 11.40
N GLN A 241 6.93 17.92 11.08
CA GLN A 241 7.89 16.97 11.64
C GLN A 241 7.82 16.93 13.18
N ASP A 242 6.59 16.97 13.72
CA ASP A 242 6.34 16.87 15.16
C ASP A 242 6.37 15.41 15.61
N TRP A 243 7.58 14.87 15.69
CA TRP A 243 7.80 13.47 16.04
C TRP A 243 7.42 13.17 17.49
N SER A 244 7.45 14.17 18.36
CA SER A 244 7.03 14.01 19.76
C SER A 244 5.53 13.73 19.87
N TRP A 245 4.73 14.45 19.09
CA TRP A 245 3.28 14.22 19.02
C TRP A 245 2.93 12.85 18.44
N LEU A 246 3.71 12.37 17.50
CA LEU A 246 3.58 11.02 16.90
C LEU A 246 4.10 9.89 17.82
N GLY A 247 4.68 10.21 18.98
CA GLY A 247 5.31 9.22 19.85
C GLY A 247 6.62 8.63 19.31
N LEU A 248 7.26 9.31 18.36
CA LEU A 248 8.49 8.88 17.67
C LEU A 248 9.75 9.61 18.14
N ALA A 249 9.63 10.56 19.06
CA ALA A 249 10.78 11.20 19.69
C ALA A 249 11.38 10.23 20.71
N GLY A 250 12.62 9.76 20.45
CA GLY A 250 13.44 8.99 21.38
C GLY A 250 14.29 9.92 22.26
#